data_6cdaab152357b79a42b4ba14ac989a84
#
_entry.id   6cdaab152357b79a42b4ba14ac989a84
#
_cell.length_a   1.000
_cell.length_b   1.000
_cell.length_c   1.000
_cell.angle_alpha   90.00
_cell.angle_beta   90.00
_cell.angle_gamma   90.00
#
_symmetry.space_group_name_H-M   'P 1'
#
loop_
_entity.id
_entity.type
_entity.pdbx_description
1 polymer ?
#
loop_
_entity_poly.entity_id
_entity_poly.type
_entity_poly.pdbx_seq_one_letter_code
_entity_poly.pdbx_strand_id
1 'polypeptide(L)'
;MKNKLLKITLVFLCAFLGFAGGHMAQKLSFTYSIGPLNIFLASMGFIILSFIIHIVMHETGHLIFGLITGYQFILIRFFSLTLIKTNNGYKLKSLKIPGTAGQCLMMPPKTMNEDFPTQLYNFGGLITNGVITLVALVLLVMFPVGPYMQIFLTLLILLGIFAILVNGLIMEDTPNDGYNASLLRHRSELRPYFWLQLYVIGMKAQGKGYEEINPSFIKSIPLQDCDNPIGLTAQLIYIESLKSNHDRIEAYEALKDLEMIPIQKVFVDLDHASCLMLEGEVVEPTPMMNTIVKKIKGNPDCLKFEFLKALVIEKDEVRASQILQNFNKETKNYPYRHDVALIYKELVDFENEYRHAGV
;
A
#
# COMPACT_ATOMS: atom_id res chain seq x y z
N MET A 1 -17.19 -7.23 15.28
CA MET A 1 -18.60 -7.05 14.83
C MET A 1 -18.78 -5.84 13.92
N LYS A 2 -18.25 -4.66 14.25
CA LYS A 2 -18.38 -3.43 13.43
C LYS A 2 -17.93 -3.60 11.97
N ASN A 3 -16.74 -4.18 11.73
CA ASN A 3 -16.20 -4.38 10.39
C ASN A 3 -17.03 -5.35 9.52
N LYS A 4 -17.67 -6.38 10.12
CA LYS A 4 -18.55 -7.30 9.38
C LYS A 4 -19.81 -6.59 8.89
N LEU A 5 -20.43 -5.76 9.74
CA LEU A 5 -21.58 -4.96 9.37
C LEU A 5 -21.24 -3.96 8.27
N LEU A 6 -20.10 -3.28 8.37
CA LEU A 6 -19.62 -2.33 7.35
C LEU A 6 -19.41 -3.02 5.99
N LYS A 7 -18.76 -4.19 5.97
CA LYS A 7 -18.57 -4.98 4.73
C LYS A 7 -19.91 -5.40 4.12
N ILE A 8 -20.87 -5.82 4.94
CA ILE A 8 -22.22 -6.15 4.49
C ILE A 8 -22.92 -4.91 3.91
N THR A 9 -22.84 -3.75 4.58
CA THR A 9 -23.40 -2.49 4.09
C THR A 9 -22.79 -2.09 2.74
N LEU A 10 -21.49 -2.23 2.55
CA LEU A 10 -20.82 -1.98 1.26
C LEU A 10 -21.32 -2.91 0.15
N VAL A 11 -21.55 -4.20 0.43
CA VAL A 11 -22.13 -5.15 -0.54
C VAL A 11 -23.53 -4.74 -0.95
N PHE A 12 -24.40 -4.39 0.02
CA PHE A 12 -25.74 -3.88 -0.29
C PHE A 12 -25.72 -2.56 -1.08
N LEU A 13 -24.78 -1.67 -0.75
CA LEU A 13 -24.58 -0.44 -1.51
C LEU A 13 -24.18 -0.74 -2.95
N CYS A 14 -23.20 -1.63 -3.19
CA CYS A 14 -22.81 -2.05 -4.53
C CYS A 14 -24.00 -2.63 -5.32
N ALA A 15 -24.82 -3.48 -4.69
CA ALA A 15 -26.01 -4.04 -5.30
C ALA A 15 -27.04 -2.95 -5.65
N PHE A 16 -27.28 -2.00 -4.74
CA PHE A 16 -28.16 -0.86 -4.96
C PHE A 16 -27.66 0.05 -6.09
N LEU A 17 -26.37 0.41 -6.11
CA LEU A 17 -25.76 1.23 -7.16
C LEU A 17 -25.82 0.52 -8.51
N GLY A 18 -25.57 -0.79 -8.54
CA GLY A 18 -25.71 -1.62 -9.74
C GLY A 18 -27.15 -1.65 -10.27
N PHE A 19 -28.13 -1.81 -9.37
CA PHE A 19 -29.56 -1.76 -9.72
C PHE A 19 -29.97 -0.40 -10.25
N ALA A 20 -29.58 0.69 -9.59
CA ALA A 20 -29.90 2.06 -10.02
C ALA A 20 -29.31 2.37 -11.41
N GLY A 21 -28.04 2.00 -11.65
CA GLY A 21 -27.39 2.13 -12.95
C GLY A 21 -28.07 1.31 -14.04
N GLY A 22 -28.43 0.06 -13.74
CA GLY A 22 -29.15 -0.83 -14.67
C GLY A 22 -30.55 -0.29 -15.01
N HIS A 23 -31.29 0.18 -14.02
CA HIS A 23 -32.62 0.80 -14.25
C HIS A 23 -32.52 2.06 -15.13
N MET A 24 -31.53 2.92 -14.87
CA MET A 24 -31.28 4.09 -15.70
C MET A 24 -30.93 3.71 -17.14
N ALA A 25 -30.04 2.74 -17.34
CA ALA A 25 -29.67 2.23 -18.65
C ALA A 25 -30.88 1.68 -19.41
N GLN A 26 -31.74 0.91 -18.75
CA GLN A 26 -32.98 0.40 -19.32
C GLN A 26 -33.94 1.53 -19.76
N LYS A 27 -34.16 2.51 -18.86
CA LYS A 27 -35.00 3.68 -19.17
C LYS A 27 -34.49 4.43 -20.40
N LEU A 28 -33.18 4.65 -20.53
CA LEU A 28 -32.58 5.31 -21.67
C LEU A 28 -32.70 4.47 -22.95
N SER A 29 -32.57 3.15 -22.89
CA SER A 29 -32.83 2.25 -24.00
C SER A 29 -34.22 2.42 -24.57
N PHE A 30 -35.24 2.45 -23.73
CA PHE A 30 -36.62 2.66 -24.17
C PHE A 30 -36.85 4.08 -24.69
N THR A 31 -36.38 5.12 -23.98
CA THR A 31 -36.61 6.52 -24.34
C THR A 31 -35.99 6.91 -25.66
N TYR A 32 -34.80 6.42 -25.97
CA TYR A 32 -34.03 6.79 -27.16
C TYR A 32 -33.97 5.70 -28.23
N SER A 33 -34.71 4.60 -28.07
CA SER A 33 -34.71 3.44 -28.97
C SER A 33 -33.31 2.89 -29.28
N ILE A 34 -32.43 2.92 -28.30
CA ILE A 34 -31.06 2.38 -28.42
C ILE A 34 -31.09 0.88 -28.12
N GLY A 35 -30.52 0.07 -29.02
CA GLY A 35 -30.48 -1.38 -28.85
C GLY A 35 -29.79 -1.80 -27.50
N PRO A 36 -30.32 -2.83 -26.83
CA PRO A 36 -29.79 -3.26 -25.51
C PRO A 36 -28.30 -3.59 -25.53
N LEU A 37 -27.79 -4.19 -26.61
CA LEU A 37 -26.36 -4.51 -26.74
C LEU A 37 -25.49 -3.24 -26.74
N ASN A 38 -25.91 -2.18 -27.45
CA ASN A 38 -25.18 -0.91 -27.52
C ASN A 38 -25.13 -0.23 -26.15
N ILE A 39 -26.24 -0.26 -25.41
CA ILE A 39 -26.28 0.25 -24.00
C ILE A 39 -25.34 -0.56 -23.11
N PHE A 40 -25.37 -1.89 -23.22
CA PHE A 40 -24.50 -2.77 -22.42
C PHE A 40 -23.02 -2.49 -22.70
N LEU A 41 -22.60 -2.46 -23.99
CA LEU A 41 -21.21 -2.19 -24.36
C LEU A 41 -20.75 -0.79 -23.93
N ALA A 42 -21.60 0.23 -24.11
CA ALA A 42 -21.32 1.58 -23.67
C ALA A 42 -21.17 1.64 -22.15
N SER A 43 -22.07 1.00 -21.38
CA SER A 43 -22.01 0.95 -19.92
C SER A 43 -20.73 0.28 -19.42
N MET A 44 -20.31 -0.84 -20.02
CA MET A 44 -19.05 -1.51 -19.69
C MET A 44 -17.84 -0.59 -19.93
N GLY A 45 -17.78 0.07 -21.08
CA GLY A 45 -16.72 1.04 -21.38
C GLY A 45 -16.71 2.23 -20.40
N PHE A 46 -17.87 2.77 -20.06
CA PHE A 46 -17.99 3.89 -19.15
C PHE A 46 -17.70 3.52 -17.68
N ILE A 47 -18.01 2.29 -17.25
CA ILE A 47 -17.58 1.79 -15.93
C ILE A 47 -16.05 1.81 -15.83
N ILE A 48 -15.36 1.26 -16.83
CA ILE A 48 -13.88 1.23 -16.86
C ILE A 48 -13.32 2.65 -16.87
N LEU A 49 -13.86 3.52 -17.74
CA LEU A 49 -13.42 4.91 -17.86
C LEU A 49 -13.64 5.67 -16.55
N SER A 50 -14.81 5.56 -15.93
CA SER A 50 -15.14 6.21 -14.67
C SER A 50 -14.25 5.71 -13.53
N PHE A 51 -13.95 4.42 -13.49
CA PHE A 51 -13.02 3.84 -12.51
C PHE A 51 -11.61 4.42 -12.66
N ILE A 52 -11.09 4.51 -13.89
CA ILE A 52 -9.80 5.13 -14.19
C ILE A 52 -9.79 6.61 -13.76
N ILE A 53 -10.84 7.37 -14.10
CA ILE A 53 -10.96 8.78 -13.72
C ILE A 53 -10.89 8.93 -12.20
N HIS A 54 -11.65 8.15 -11.44
CA HIS A 54 -11.66 8.25 -9.99
C HIS A 54 -10.33 7.87 -9.35
N ILE A 55 -9.61 6.86 -9.86
CA ILE A 55 -8.26 6.54 -9.38
C ILE A 55 -7.31 7.72 -9.66
N VAL A 56 -7.27 8.22 -10.89
CA VAL A 56 -6.37 9.32 -11.28
C VAL A 56 -6.65 10.57 -10.45
N MET A 57 -7.92 10.93 -10.28
CA MET A 57 -8.31 12.11 -9.51
C MET A 57 -8.04 11.94 -8.02
N HIS A 58 -8.23 10.74 -7.47
CA HIS A 58 -7.94 10.42 -6.08
C HIS A 58 -6.45 10.65 -5.75
N GLU A 59 -5.55 10.02 -6.52
CA GLU A 59 -4.10 10.19 -6.31
C GLU A 59 -3.63 11.63 -6.57
N THR A 60 -4.22 12.29 -7.58
CA THR A 60 -3.97 13.71 -7.86
C THR A 60 -4.43 14.59 -6.68
N GLY A 61 -5.48 14.20 -5.99
CA GLY A 61 -5.95 14.87 -4.78
C GLY A 61 -4.90 14.83 -3.66
N HIS A 62 -4.34 13.67 -3.36
CA HIS A 62 -3.24 13.57 -2.40
C HIS A 62 -2.04 14.43 -2.81
N LEU A 63 -1.71 14.48 -4.11
CA LEU A 63 -0.65 15.34 -4.62
C LEU A 63 -0.95 16.82 -4.39
N ILE A 64 -2.12 17.31 -4.79
CA ILE A 64 -2.49 18.72 -4.68
C ILE A 64 -2.51 19.15 -3.22
N PHE A 65 -3.25 18.44 -2.38
CA PHE A 65 -3.40 18.80 -0.97
C PHE A 65 -2.13 18.55 -0.15
N GLY A 66 -1.32 17.57 -0.54
CA GLY A 66 0.02 17.39 0.00
C GLY A 66 0.93 18.61 -0.32
N LEU A 67 1.00 19.06 -1.57
CA LEU A 67 1.79 20.24 -1.96
C LEU A 67 1.34 21.50 -1.20
N ILE A 68 0.03 21.71 -1.06
CA ILE A 68 -0.55 22.84 -0.29
C ILE A 68 -0.11 22.81 1.17
N THR A 69 0.06 21.60 1.75
CA THR A 69 0.44 21.42 3.16
C THR A 69 1.94 21.24 3.38
N GLY A 70 2.75 21.49 2.34
CA GLY A 70 4.22 21.54 2.44
C GLY A 70 4.92 20.21 2.22
N TYR A 71 4.19 19.18 1.78
CA TYR A 71 4.81 17.93 1.34
C TYR A 71 5.55 18.11 0.01
N GLN A 72 6.51 17.27 -0.26
CA GLN A 72 7.26 17.26 -1.51
C GLN A 72 6.95 16.00 -2.31
N PHE A 73 6.72 16.17 -3.61
CA PHE A 73 6.44 15.07 -4.52
C PHE A 73 7.62 14.09 -4.63
N ILE A 74 7.34 12.78 -4.53
CA ILE A 74 8.29 11.70 -4.78
C ILE A 74 7.85 10.87 -5.96
N LEU A 75 6.67 10.24 -5.91
CA LEU A 75 6.11 9.49 -7.00
C LEU A 75 4.58 9.52 -7.01
N ILE A 76 4.02 9.37 -8.21
CA ILE A 76 2.61 9.06 -8.41
C ILE A 76 2.49 7.88 -9.35
N ARG A 77 1.61 6.95 -9.01
CA ARG A 77 1.40 5.71 -9.76
C ARG A 77 -0.08 5.51 -10.04
N PHE A 78 -0.36 5.12 -11.28
CA PHE A 78 -1.68 4.67 -11.74
C PHE A 78 -1.49 3.30 -12.36
N PHE A 79 -2.08 2.28 -11.75
CA PHE A 79 -1.85 0.86 -12.09
C PHE A 79 -0.36 0.49 -12.04
N SER A 80 0.28 0.29 -13.19
CA SER A 80 1.73 0.05 -13.29
C SER A 80 2.52 1.27 -13.76
N LEU A 81 1.85 2.30 -14.29
CA LEU A 81 2.50 3.50 -14.80
C LEU A 81 2.88 4.40 -13.61
N THR A 82 4.17 4.63 -13.42
CA THR A 82 4.71 5.37 -12.29
C THR A 82 5.62 6.49 -12.75
N LEU A 83 5.27 7.71 -12.37
CA LEU A 83 6.12 8.90 -12.51
C LEU A 83 6.89 9.10 -11.20
N ILE A 84 8.22 9.06 -11.27
CA ILE A 84 9.11 9.20 -10.10
C ILE A 84 9.98 10.43 -10.28
N LYS A 85 10.09 11.24 -9.22
CA LYS A 85 11.06 12.33 -9.13
C LYS A 85 12.43 11.74 -8.75
N THR A 86 13.45 12.06 -9.54
CA THR A 86 14.85 11.67 -9.29
C THR A 86 15.72 12.91 -9.23
N ASN A 87 16.98 12.77 -8.81
CA ASN A 87 17.94 13.89 -8.79
C ASN A 87 18.15 14.52 -10.18
N ASN A 88 17.91 13.75 -11.25
CA ASN A 88 18.09 14.18 -12.65
C ASN A 88 16.74 14.53 -13.33
N GLY A 89 15.70 14.88 -12.59
CA GLY A 89 14.37 15.19 -13.10
C GLY A 89 13.37 14.05 -12.92
N TYR A 90 12.35 14.02 -13.77
CA TYR A 90 11.28 13.01 -13.69
C TYR A 90 11.57 11.81 -14.60
N LYS A 91 11.26 10.60 -14.10
CA LYS A 91 11.37 9.37 -14.88
C LYS A 91 10.08 8.58 -14.84
N LEU A 92 9.66 8.05 -15.99
CA LEU A 92 8.54 7.14 -16.11
C LEU A 92 9.05 5.70 -15.98
N LYS A 93 8.43 4.92 -15.09
CA LYS A 93 8.76 3.51 -14.85
C LYS A 93 7.49 2.67 -14.79
N SER A 94 7.63 1.36 -14.97
CA SER A 94 6.55 0.41 -14.70
C SER A 94 6.81 -0.27 -13.36
N LEU A 95 5.98 0.03 -12.34
CA LEU A 95 6.04 -0.61 -11.03
C LEU A 95 4.66 -1.21 -10.72
N LYS A 96 4.63 -2.50 -10.41
CA LYS A 96 3.41 -3.18 -9.94
C LYS A 96 3.49 -3.40 -8.44
N ILE A 97 2.55 -2.83 -7.70
CA ILE A 97 2.39 -3.08 -6.27
C ILE A 97 1.06 -3.83 -6.10
N PRO A 98 1.10 -5.10 -5.67
CA PRO A 98 -0.12 -5.88 -5.47
C PRO A 98 -1.06 -5.21 -4.46
N GLY A 99 -2.37 -5.28 -4.74
CA GLY A 99 -3.40 -4.80 -3.82
C GLY A 99 -3.74 -3.31 -3.94
N THR A 100 -3.03 -2.50 -4.77
CA THR A 100 -3.32 -1.08 -4.95
C THR A 100 -3.42 -0.69 -6.42
N ALA A 101 -4.47 0.06 -6.78
CA ALA A 101 -4.67 0.55 -8.14
C ALA A 101 -3.97 1.90 -8.39
N GLY A 102 -3.76 2.69 -7.36
CA GLY A 102 -3.05 3.97 -7.38
C GLY A 102 -2.13 4.12 -6.17
N GLN A 103 -1.25 5.11 -6.21
CA GLN A 103 -0.45 5.53 -5.07
C GLN A 103 0.15 6.92 -5.34
N CYS A 104 -0.02 7.84 -4.41
CA CYS A 104 0.72 9.09 -4.37
C CYS A 104 1.64 9.10 -3.14
N LEU A 105 2.94 8.98 -3.36
CA LEU A 105 3.92 9.04 -2.30
C LEU A 105 4.57 10.41 -2.26
N MET A 106 4.56 11.00 -1.08
CA MET A 106 5.12 12.32 -0.86
C MET A 106 6.03 12.32 0.37
N MET A 107 7.11 13.05 0.28
CA MET A 107 7.99 13.34 1.43
C MET A 107 7.25 14.32 2.35
N PRO A 108 7.16 14.04 3.65
CA PRO A 108 6.52 14.96 4.58
C PRO A 108 7.29 16.27 4.76
N PRO A 109 6.69 17.34 5.31
CA PRO A 109 7.39 18.55 5.71
C PRO A 109 8.57 18.25 6.64
N LYS A 110 9.56 19.15 6.70
CA LYS A 110 10.83 18.91 7.40
C LYS A 110 10.70 18.70 8.92
N THR A 111 9.63 19.15 9.52
CA THR A 111 9.42 19.11 10.98
C THR A 111 8.68 17.84 11.40
N MET A 112 9.35 17.02 12.21
CA MET A 112 8.77 15.85 12.86
C MET A 112 8.19 16.28 14.21
N ASN A 113 6.90 16.62 14.27
CA ASN A 113 6.20 17.02 15.50
C ASN A 113 4.71 16.63 15.44
N GLU A 114 3.99 16.82 16.53
CA GLU A 114 2.55 16.55 16.62
C GLU A 114 1.68 17.53 15.82
N ASP A 115 2.21 18.70 15.46
CA ASP A 115 1.52 19.70 14.63
C ASP A 115 1.65 19.41 13.13
N PHE A 116 2.34 18.35 12.75
CA PHE A 116 2.50 17.90 11.38
C PHE A 116 1.14 17.77 10.66
N PRO A 117 0.94 18.45 9.51
CA PRO A 117 -0.36 18.52 8.85
C PRO A 117 -0.69 17.19 8.15
N THR A 118 -1.63 16.43 8.70
CA THR A 118 -2.01 15.11 8.18
C THR A 118 -3.36 15.09 7.48
N GLN A 119 -4.30 15.94 7.92
CA GLN A 119 -5.71 15.81 7.53
C GLN A 119 -5.94 16.08 6.05
N LEU A 120 -5.47 17.22 5.53
CA LEU A 120 -5.68 17.59 4.12
C LEU A 120 -4.97 16.63 3.17
N TYR A 121 -3.78 16.12 3.54
CA TYR A 121 -3.09 15.10 2.77
C TYR A 121 -3.93 13.81 2.68
N ASN A 122 -4.39 13.27 3.81
CA ASN A 122 -5.17 12.03 3.82
C ASN A 122 -6.55 12.22 3.16
N PHE A 123 -7.23 13.34 3.35
CA PHE A 123 -8.53 13.59 2.70
C PHE A 123 -8.43 14.05 1.25
N GLY A 124 -7.24 14.32 0.73
CA GLY A 124 -7.03 14.87 -0.62
C GLY A 124 -7.74 14.06 -1.71
N GLY A 125 -7.58 12.74 -1.70
CA GLY A 125 -8.24 11.84 -2.63
C GLY A 125 -9.76 11.86 -2.53
N LEU A 126 -10.30 11.89 -1.30
CA LEU A 126 -11.75 11.96 -1.08
C LEU A 126 -12.33 13.28 -1.58
N ILE A 127 -11.66 14.41 -1.29
CA ILE A 127 -12.10 15.74 -1.71
C ILE A 127 -12.19 15.83 -3.23
N THR A 128 -11.16 15.39 -3.94
CA THR A 128 -11.16 15.44 -5.41
C THR A 128 -12.18 14.49 -6.03
N ASN A 129 -12.37 13.28 -5.50
CA ASN A 129 -13.45 12.40 -5.93
C ASN A 129 -14.83 13.03 -5.67
N GLY A 130 -15.01 13.72 -4.54
CA GLY A 130 -16.23 14.47 -4.24
C GLY A 130 -16.49 15.60 -5.23
N VAL A 131 -15.46 16.38 -5.58
CA VAL A 131 -15.57 17.46 -6.57
C VAL A 131 -15.97 16.92 -7.95
N ILE A 132 -15.33 15.86 -8.44
CA ILE A 132 -15.67 15.25 -9.73
C ILE A 132 -17.09 14.70 -9.73
N THR A 133 -17.50 14.04 -8.65
CA THR A 133 -18.86 13.52 -8.49
C THR A 133 -19.89 14.65 -8.52
N LEU A 134 -19.62 15.76 -7.81
CA LEU A 134 -20.49 16.94 -7.81
C LEU A 134 -20.55 17.61 -9.19
N VAL A 135 -19.42 17.78 -9.86
CA VAL A 135 -19.38 18.32 -11.23
C VAL A 135 -20.21 17.46 -12.18
N ALA A 136 -20.04 16.13 -12.11
CA ALA A 136 -20.81 15.21 -12.94
C ALA A 136 -22.34 15.32 -12.65
N LEU A 137 -22.72 15.48 -11.40
CA LEU A 137 -24.13 15.67 -10.98
C LEU A 137 -24.69 17.00 -11.52
N VAL A 138 -23.96 18.09 -11.39
CA VAL A 138 -24.34 19.40 -11.93
C VAL A 138 -24.52 19.34 -13.44
N LEU A 139 -23.59 18.72 -14.17
CA LEU A 139 -23.70 18.55 -15.63
C LEU A 139 -24.94 17.72 -16.01
N LEU A 140 -25.20 16.63 -15.28
CA LEU A 140 -26.33 15.75 -15.56
C LEU A 140 -27.68 16.44 -15.32
N VAL A 141 -27.78 17.29 -14.30
CA VAL A 141 -29.05 17.92 -13.88
C VAL A 141 -29.30 19.23 -14.62
N MET A 142 -28.28 20.03 -14.86
CA MET A 142 -28.45 21.41 -15.39
C MET A 142 -28.37 21.51 -16.92
N PHE A 143 -27.80 20.51 -17.59
CA PHE A 143 -27.59 20.58 -19.02
C PHE A 143 -28.31 19.45 -19.77
N PRO A 144 -28.92 19.73 -20.95
CA PRO A 144 -29.52 18.71 -21.82
C PRO A 144 -28.39 17.89 -22.48
N VAL A 145 -28.05 16.76 -21.89
CA VAL A 145 -27.01 15.87 -22.43
C VAL A 145 -27.61 14.67 -23.13
N GLY A 146 -26.95 14.18 -24.20
CA GLY A 146 -27.39 13.01 -24.97
C GLY A 146 -27.31 11.70 -24.17
N PRO A 147 -27.96 10.62 -24.64
CA PRO A 147 -28.16 9.39 -23.87
C PRO A 147 -26.85 8.73 -23.39
N TYR A 148 -25.83 8.66 -24.22
CA TYR A 148 -24.54 8.08 -23.84
C TYR A 148 -23.83 8.92 -22.75
N MET A 149 -23.94 10.24 -22.84
CA MET A 149 -23.40 11.13 -21.80
C MET A 149 -24.18 10.99 -20.49
N GLN A 150 -25.50 10.78 -20.54
CA GLN A 150 -26.31 10.49 -19.35
C GLN A 150 -25.83 9.19 -18.67
N ILE A 151 -25.58 8.12 -19.44
CA ILE A 151 -25.03 6.86 -18.91
C ILE A 151 -23.66 7.10 -18.27
N PHE A 152 -22.77 7.79 -18.98
CA PHE A 152 -21.41 8.07 -18.48
C PHE A 152 -21.44 8.88 -17.19
N LEU A 153 -22.14 10.01 -17.14
CA LEU A 153 -22.23 10.85 -15.94
C LEU A 153 -22.88 10.12 -14.77
N THR A 154 -23.92 9.33 -15.03
CA THR A 154 -24.55 8.51 -13.98
C THR A 154 -23.55 7.50 -13.40
N LEU A 155 -22.82 6.78 -14.24
CA LEU A 155 -21.82 5.82 -13.78
C LEU A 155 -20.64 6.51 -13.08
N LEU A 156 -20.23 7.67 -13.55
CA LEU A 156 -19.20 8.48 -12.90
C LEU A 156 -19.64 8.91 -11.48
N ILE A 157 -20.90 9.34 -11.32
CA ILE A 157 -21.47 9.69 -10.00
C ILE A 157 -21.51 8.46 -9.08
N LEU A 158 -22.05 7.33 -9.55
CA LEU A 158 -22.22 6.13 -8.75
C LEU A 158 -20.86 5.58 -8.28
N LEU A 159 -19.87 5.50 -9.18
CA LEU A 159 -18.51 5.06 -8.83
C LEU A 159 -17.77 6.08 -7.95
N GLY A 160 -18.06 7.38 -8.10
CA GLY A 160 -17.53 8.42 -7.23
C GLY A 160 -18.03 8.30 -5.79
N ILE A 161 -19.33 8.10 -5.61
CA ILE A 161 -19.92 7.82 -4.29
C ILE A 161 -19.27 6.56 -3.70
N PHE A 162 -19.13 5.50 -4.48
CA PHE A 162 -18.50 4.27 -4.05
C PHE A 162 -17.04 4.51 -3.60
N ALA A 163 -16.24 5.22 -4.42
CA ALA A 163 -14.85 5.53 -4.11
C ALA A 163 -14.69 6.36 -2.82
N ILE A 164 -15.57 7.35 -2.62
CA ILE A 164 -15.60 8.17 -1.39
C ILE A 164 -15.91 7.30 -0.18
N LEU A 165 -16.87 6.40 -0.28
CA LEU A 165 -17.26 5.55 0.84
C LEU A 165 -16.19 4.51 1.18
N VAL A 166 -15.60 3.84 0.18
CA VAL A 166 -14.54 2.85 0.41
C VAL A 166 -13.29 3.46 1.05
N ASN A 167 -12.90 4.67 0.62
CA ASN A 167 -11.70 5.33 1.15
C ASN A 167 -11.99 6.20 2.38
N GLY A 168 -13.24 6.63 2.59
CA GLY A 168 -13.61 7.53 3.69
C GLY A 168 -14.15 6.83 4.94
N LEU A 169 -14.73 5.62 4.80
CA LEU A 169 -15.20 4.86 5.96
C LEU A 169 -14.00 4.24 6.70
N ILE A 170 -14.06 4.31 8.04
CA ILE A 170 -13.00 3.79 8.90
C ILE A 170 -12.99 2.25 8.83
N MET A 171 -11.94 1.69 8.21
CA MET A 171 -11.74 0.26 8.05
C MET A 171 -10.48 -0.18 8.81
N GLU A 172 -10.66 -0.79 9.98
CA GLU A 172 -9.55 -1.23 10.84
C GLU A 172 -8.75 -2.39 10.24
N ASP A 173 -9.43 -3.35 9.57
CA ASP A 173 -8.78 -4.52 8.95
C ASP A 173 -7.97 -4.18 7.69
N THR A 174 -8.31 -3.09 7.03
CA THR A 174 -7.66 -2.58 5.80
C THR A 174 -7.58 -1.07 5.88
N PRO A 175 -6.59 -0.52 6.60
CA PRO A 175 -6.45 0.92 6.80
C PRO A 175 -6.49 1.68 5.47
N ASN A 176 -7.36 2.67 5.41
CA ASN A 176 -7.58 3.56 4.28
C ASN A 176 -7.37 5.03 4.70
N ASP A 177 -7.58 5.97 3.79
CA ASP A 177 -7.38 7.41 4.07
C ASP A 177 -8.26 7.91 5.21
N GLY A 178 -9.53 7.48 5.26
CA GLY A 178 -10.46 7.81 6.33
C GLY A 178 -10.02 7.27 7.69
N TYR A 179 -9.48 6.05 7.71
CA TYR A 179 -8.89 5.47 8.92
C TYR A 179 -7.69 6.28 9.40
N ASN A 180 -6.72 6.55 8.51
CA ASN A 180 -5.53 7.31 8.86
C ASN A 180 -5.87 8.74 9.34
N ALA A 181 -6.76 9.42 8.61
CA ALA A 181 -7.21 10.76 8.99
C ALA A 181 -7.91 10.77 10.36
N SER A 182 -8.78 9.80 10.61
CA SER A 182 -9.49 9.67 11.89
C SER A 182 -8.52 9.35 13.04
N LEU A 183 -7.65 8.37 12.86
CA LEU A 183 -6.67 7.96 13.87
C LEU A 183 -5.76 9.14 14.26
N LEU A 184 -5.14 9.80 13.27
CA LEU A 184 -4.23 10.93 13.47
C LEU A 184 -4.91 12.20 13.98
N ARG A 185 -6.24 12.30 13.86
CA ARG A 185 -7.03 13.38 14.47
C ARG A 185 -7.25 13.16 15.96
N HIS A 186 -7.52 11.91 16.38
CA HIS A 186 -7.84 11.57 17.76
C HIS A 186 -6.61 11.23 18.60
N ARG A 187 -5.53 10.80 17.94
CA ARG A 187 -4.25 10.41 18.56
C ARG A 187 -3.11 11.19 17.92
N SER A 188 -2.96 12.47 18.34
CA SER A 188 -1.95 13.38 17.77
C SER A 188 -0.52 12.90 18.02
N GLU A 189 -0.30 12.15 19.11
CA GLU A 189 0.97 11.51 19.47
C GLU A 189 1.47 10.52 18.40
N LEU A 190 0.59 10.00 17.54
CA LEU A 190 0.98 9.13 16.42
C LEU A 190 1.45 9.88 15.17
N ARG A 191 1.28 11.20 15.09
CA ARG A 191 1.69 11.99 13.92
C ARG A 191 3.19 11.93 13.65
N PRO A 192 4.10 12.00 14.66
CA PRO A 192 5.52 11.78 14.43
C PRO A 192 5.84 10.41 13.82
N TYR A 193 5.10 9.35 14.20
CA TYR A 193 5.28 8.01 13.65
C TYR A 193 4.81 7.93 12.19
N PHE A 194 3.69 8.58 11.87
CA PHE A 194 3.22 8.70 10.49
C PHE A 194 4.20 9.51 9.63
N TRP A 195 4.75 10.58 10.20
CA TRP A 195 5.83 11.35 9.56
C TRP A 195 7.03 10.46 9.25
N LEU A 196 7.50 9.66 10.23
CA LEU A 196 8.64 8.77 10.07
C LEU A 196 8.41 7.76 8.92
N GLN A 197 7.23 7.15 8.84
CA GLN A 197 6.88 6.22 7.76
C GLN A 197 7.01 6.87 6.38
N LEU A 198 6.38 8.03 6.19
CA LEU A 198 6.44 8.74 4.92
C LEU A 198 7.86 9.19 4.57
N TYR A 199 8.63 9.62 5.57
CA TYR A 199 10.01 10.04 5.40
C TYR A 199 10.90 8.87 4.99
N VAL A 200 10.84 7.75 5.70
CA VAL A 200 11.65 6.56 5.41
C VAL A 200 11.30 5.97 4.04
N ILE A 201 10.01 5.80 3.73
CA ILE A 201 9.58 5.32 2.42
C ILE A 201 10.04 6.29 1.32
N GLY A 202 9.98 7.59 1.57
CA GLY A 202 10.48 8.61 0.66
C GLY A 202 11.98 8.54 0.42
N MET A 203 12.78 8.29 1.46
CA MET A 203 14.22 8.07 1.36
C MET A 203 14.53 6.77 0.57
N LYS A 204 13.87 5.66 0.90
CA LYS A 204 14.00 4.39 0.17
C LYS A 204 13.62 4.52 -1.32
N ALA A 205 12.58 5.28 -1.65
CA ALA A 205 12.19 5.55 -3.05
C ALA A 205 13.24 6.38 -3.83
N GLN A 206 14.07 7.17 -3.13
CA GLN A 206 15.22 7.88 -3.70
C GLN A 206 16.49 7.02 -3.78
N GLY A 207 16.43 5.76 -3.34
CA GLY A 207 17.56 4.82 -3.33
C GLY A 207 18.49 4.97 -2.13
N LYS A 208 18.03 5.57 -1.06
CA LYS A 208 18.76 5.78 0.19
C LYS A 208 18.42 4.72 1.23
N GLY A 209 19.39 4.37 2.06
CA GLY A 209 19.23 3.43 3.16
C GLY A 209 19.05 4.10 4.53
N TYR A 210 18.97 3.28 5.56
CA TYR A 210 18.86 3.75 6.95
C TYR A 210 20.07 4.54 7.42
N GLU A 211 21.26 4.27 6.87
CA GLU A 211 22.51 4.96 7.15
C GLU A 211 22.50 6.46 6.76
N GLU A 212 21.63 6.83 5.83
CA GLU A 212 21.44 8.22 5.40
C GLU A 212 20.31 8.94 6.17
N ILE A 213 19.63 8.24 7.08
CA ILE A 213 18.57 8.80 7.91
C ILE A 213 19.18 9.28 9.23
N ASN A 214 18.78 10.47 9.67
CA ASN A 214 19.23 10.95 10.98
C ASN A 214 18.78 9.97 12.09
N PRO A 215 19.70 9.37 12.84
CA PRO A 215 19.37 8.40 13.89
C PRO A 215 18.42 8.94 14.97
N SER A 216 18.38 10.26 15.19
CA SER A 216 17.48 10.86 16.17
C SER A 216 15.99 10.70 15.81
N PHE A 217 15.66 10.43 14.55
CA PHE A 217 14.29 10.20 14.09
C PHE A 217 13.83 8.77 14.35
N ILE A 218 14.75 7.81 14.39
CA ILE A 218 14.43 6.39 14.52
C ILE A 218 14.68 5.96 15.97
N LYS A 219 13.60 5.71 16.69
CA LYS A 219 13.65 5.28 18.10
C LYS A 219 12.65 4.15 18.30
N SER A 220 12.89 3.32 19.33
CA SER A 220 11.91 2.34 19.78
C SER A 220 10.60 3.01 20.15
N ILE A 221 9.50 2.45 19.70
CA ILE A 221 8.14 2.95 19.95
C ILE A 221 7.59 2.24 21.18
N PRO A 222 6.95 2.96 22.13
CA PRO A 222 6.26 2.32 23.24
C PRO A 222 5.23 1.30 22.75
N LEU A 223 5.20 0.11 23.34
CA LEU A 223 4.30 -0.97 22.88
C LEU A 223 2.82 -0.58 22.90
N GLN A 224 2.42 0.30 23.84
CA GLN A 224 1.07 0.86 23.89
C GLN A 224 0.69 1.67 22.65
N ASP A 225 1.66 2.21 21.90
CA ASP A 225 1.45 2.97 20.67
C ASP A 225 1.52 2.06 19.43
N CYS A 226 1.93 0.79 19.59
CA CYS A 226 1.95 -0.22 18.53
C CYS A 226 0.62 -0.96 18.36
N ASP A 227 -0.43 -0.60 19.09
CA ASP A 227 -1.79 -1.14 19.03
C ASP A 227 -2.54 -0.79 17.71
N ASN A 228 -1.88 -0.11 16.80
CA ASN A 228 -2.42 0.37 15.53
C ASN A 228 -1.37 0.28 14.41
N PRO A 229 -1.80 0.28 13.13
CA PRO A 229 -0.88 0.12 11.99
C PRO A 229 0.21 1.20 11.88
N ILE A 230 -0.05 2.43 12.33
CA ILE A 230 0.93 3.53 12.25
C ILE A 230 2.06 3.33 13.25
N GLY A 231 1.74 3.11 14.53
CA GLY A 231 2.74 2.86 15.54
C GLY A 231 3.54 1.57 15.28
N LEU A 232 2.83 0.50 14.90
CA LEU A 232 3.47 -0.77 14.56
C LEU A 232 4.46 -0.62 13.39
N THR A 233 4.07 0.08 12.30
CA THR A 233 4.98 0.30 11.16
C THR A 233 6.21 1.14 11.58
N ALA A 234 6.05 2.13 12.47
CA ALA A 234 7.18 2.90 12.98
C ALA A 234 8.11 2.02 13.84
N GLN A 235 7.57 1.10 14.63
CA GLN A 235 8.37 0.13 15.37
C GLN A 235 9.11 -0.84 14.44
N LEU A 236 8.48 -1.29 13.35
CA LEU A 236 9.15 -2.13 12.35
C LEU A 236 10.30 -1.38 11.67
N ILE A 237 10.12 -0.09 11.36
CA ILE A 237 11.20 0.77 10.85
C ILE A 237 12.38 0.82 11.85
N TYR A 238 12.09 0.94 13.15
CA TYR A 238 13.13 0.87 14.18
C TYR A 238 13.85 -0.48 14.14
N ILE A 239 13.12 -1.60 14.13
CA ILE A 239 13.70 -2.95 14.12
C ILE A 239 14.57 -3.16 12.86
N GLU A 240 14.08 -2.76 11.67
CA GLU A 240 14.85 -2.84 10.43
C GLU A 240 16.14 -2.00 10.47
N SER A 241 16.17 -0.91 11.25
CA SER A 241 17.35 -0.06 11.40
C SER A 241 18.43 -0.64 12.33
N LEU A 242 18.10 -1.65 13.13
CA LEU A 242 19.05 -2.32 14.02
C LEU A 242 20.06 -3.14 13.18
N LYS A 243 21.33 -3.09 13.56
CA LYS A 243 22.41 -3.75 12.83
C LYS A 243 22.60 -5.22 13.23
N SER A 244 22.30 -5.54 14.48
CA SER A 244 22.44 -6.87 15.05
C SER A 244 21.15 -7.67 14.86
N ASN A 245 21.25 -8.92 14.41
CA ASN A 245 20.12 -9.83 14.36
C ASN A 245 19.59 -10.17 15.75
N HIS A 246 20.49 -10.28 16.74
CA HIS A 246 20.10 -10.51 18.14
C HIS A 246 19.17 -9.39 18.65
N ASP A 247 19.53 -8.11 18.45
CA ASP A 247 18.69 -6.98 18.85
C ASP A 247 17.36 -6.96 18.09
N ARG A 248 17.35 -7.37 16.82
CA ARG A 248 16.11 -7.50 16.01
C ARG A 248 15.22 -8.59 16.58
N ILE A 249 15.76 -9.76 16.90
CA ILE A 249 15.03 -10.89 17.49
C ILE A 249 14.37 -10.46 18.81
N GLU A 250 15.12 -9.84 19.71
CA GLU A 250 14.59 -9.35 20.98
C GLU A 250 13.44 -8.35 20.76
N ALA A 251 13.61 -7.43 19.81
CA ALA A 251 12.56 -6.45 19.49
C ALA A 251 11.32 -7.09 18.83
N TYR A 252 11.46 -8.14 18.01
CA TYR A 252 10.33 -8.90 17.48
C TYR A 252 9.61 -9.70 18.56
N GLU A 253 10.36 -10.32 19.50
CA GLU A 253 9.77 -11.03 20.64
C GLU A 253 8.87 -10.11 21.49
N ALA A 254 9.25 -8.85 21.66
CA ALA A 254 8.42 -7.87 22.34
C ALA A 254 7.07 -7.60 21.64
N LEU A 255 6.95 -7.88 20.35
CA LEU A 255 5.72 -7.69 19.57
C LEU A 255 4.80 -8.92 19.53
N LYS A 256 5.22 -10.06 20.05
CA LYS A 256 4.52 -11.36 19.87
C LYS A 256 3.07 -11.38 20.36
N ASP A 257 2.79 -10.66 21.46
CA ASP A 257 1.48 -10.62 22.11
C ASP A 257 0.58 -9.46 21.58
N LEU A 258 1.07 -8.64 20.64
CA LEU A 258 0.28 -7.57 20.06
C LEU A 258 -0.76 -8.11 19.07
N GLU A 259 -1.97 -7.56 19.17
CA GLU A 259 -3.01 -7.79 18.17
C GLU A 259 -2.67 -6.99 16.90
N MET A 260 -2.47 -7.70 15.79
CA MET A 260 -2.09 -7.13 14.51
C MET A 260 -3.11 -7.50 13.42
N ILE A 261 -3.23 -6.66 12.41
CA ILE A 261 -3.96 -7.07 11.21
C ILE A 261 -3.23 -8.26 10.53
N PRO A 262 -3.97 -9.23 9.97
CA PRO A 262 -3.39 -10.51 9.52
C PRO A 262 -2.20 -10.37 8.58
N ILE A 263 -2.24 -9.39 7.66
CA ILE A 263 -1.15 -9.18 6.71
C ILE A 263 0.13 -8.66 7.39
N GLN A 264 0.01 -7.74 8.35
CA GLN A 264 1.17 -7.24 9.11
C GLN A 264 1.77 -8.36 9.96
N LYS A 265 0.93 -9.14 10.65
CA LYS A 265 1.39 -10.28 11.46
C LYS A 265 2.26 -11.24 10.64
N VAL A 266 1.85 -11.57 9.42
CA VAL A 266 2.61 -12.51 8.58
C VAL A 266 3.98 -11.94 8.19
N PHE A 267 4.08 -10.64 7.87
CA PHE A 267 5.38 -10.03 7.56
C PHE A 267 6.28 -9.93 8.78
N VAL A 268 5.73 -9.58 9.94
CA VAL A 268 6.47 -9.62 11.22
C VAL A 268 7.00 -11.02 11.50
N ASP A 269 6.17 -12.05 11.35
CA ASP A 269 6.57 -13.44 11.56
C ASP A 269 7.62 -13.92 10.54
N LEU A 270 7.55 -13.47 9.26
CA LEU A 270 8.54 -13.77 8.24
C LEU A 270 9.91 -13.15 8.56
N ASP A 271 9.92 -11.88 8.94
CA ASP A 271 11.17 -11.17 9.24
C ASP A 271 11.80 -11.71 10.52
N HIS A 272 10.99 -11.96 11.56
CA HIS A 272 11.46 -12.58 12.78
C HIS A 272 12.06 -13.97 12.53
N ALA A 273 11.34 -14.84 11.82
CA ALA A 273 11.86 -16.16 11.44
C ALA A 273 13.14 -16.07 10.60
N SER A 274 13.25 -15.08 9.72
CA SER A 274 14.46 -14.86 8.95
C SER A 274 15.65 -14.46 9.82
N CYS A 275 15.44 -13.61 10.84
CA CYS A 275 16.49 -13.26 11.78
C CYS A 275 16.94 -14.48 12.63
N LEU A 276 16.01 -15.30 13.11
CA LEU A 276 16.31 -16.53 13.84
C LEU A 276 17.13 -17.53 12.98
N MET A 277 16.73 -17.72 11.72
CA MET A 277 17.47 -18.59 10.80
C MET A 277 18.88 -18.09 10.46
N LEU A 278 19.08 -16.77 10.41
CA LEU A 278 20.42 -16.17 10.28
C LEU A 278 21.32 -16.40 11.50
N GLU A 279 20.74 -16.61 12.69
CA GLU A 279 21.47 -17.02 13.90
C GLU A 279 21.58 -18.56 14.05
N GLY A 280 21.19 -19.31 13.01
CA GLY A 280 21.29 -20.77 12.99
C GLY A 280 20.14 -21.53 13.64
N GLU A 281 19.08 -20.85 14.04
CA GLU A 281 17.90 -21.50 14.63
C GLU A 281 17.00 -22.11 13.56
N VAL A 282 16.38 -23.25 13.86
CA VAL A 282 15.42 -23.91 12.98
C VAL A 282 14.00 -23.49 13.37
N VAL A 283 13.32 -22.80 12.47
CA VAL A 283 11.97 -22.26 12.68
C VAL A 283 10.96 -22.91 11.77
N GLU A 284 9.91 -23.54 12.33
CA GLU A 284 8.83 -24.12 11.54
C GLU A 284 7.94 -23.04 10.90
N PRO A 285 7.87 -22.98 9.55
CA PRO A 285 7.06 -21.98 8.86
C PRO A 285 5.56 -22.21 9.05
N THR A 286 4.82 -21.19 9.39
CA THR A 286 3.36 -21.27 9.46
C THR A 286 2.74 -21.47 8.07
N PRO A 287 1.53 -22.08 7.96
CA PRO A 287 0.83 -22.21 6.67
C PRO A 287 0.59 -20.86 6.00
N MET A 288 0.42 -19.79 6.78
CA MET A 288 0.17 -18.45 6.27
C MET A 288 1.42 -17.81 5.68
N MET A 289 2.61 -17.98 6.32
CA MET A 289 3.91 -17.58 5.76
C MET A 289 4.15 -18.25 4.40
N ASN A 290 3.99 -19.58 4.32
CA ASN A 290 4.14 -20.32 3.06
C ASN A 290 3.15 -19.84 1.97
N THR A 291 1.95 -19.40 2.35
CA THR A 291 0.94 -18.89 1.42
C THR A 291 1.33 -17.51 0.87
N ILE A 292 1.77 -16.60 1.74
CA ILE A 292 2.15 -15.23 1.36
C ILE A 292 3.39 -15.24 0.46
N VAL A 293 4.40 -15.99 0.81
CA VAL A 293 5.63 -16.12 0.03
C VAL A 293 5.34 -16.57 -1.41
N LYS A 294 4.42 -17.54 -1.60
CA LYS A 294 3.98 -17.98 -2.93
C LYS A 294 3.18 -16.92 -3.70
N LYS A 295 2.44 -16.06 -3.00
CA LYS A 295 1.57 -15.04 -3.62
C LYS A 295 2.30 -13.77 -3.99
N ILE A 296 3.28 -13.35 -3.18
CA ILE A 296 3.97 -12.06 -3.37
C ILE A 296 5.34 -12.32 -4.05
N LYS A 297 5.27 -12.59 -5.35
CA LYS A 297 6.47 -12.81 -6.15
C LYS A 297 7.31 -11.54 -6.29
N GLY A 298 8.64 -11.70 -6.19
CA GLY A 298 9.61 -10.62 -6.38
C GLY A 298 9.71 -9.63 -5.21
N ASN A 299 9.11 -9.95 -4.06
CA ASN A 299 9.40 -9.27 -2.80
C ASN A 299 10.71 -9.83 -2.22
N PRO A 300 11.71 -8.97 -1.90
CA PRO A 300 13.02 -9.44 -1.44
C PRO A 300 12.97 -10.15 -0.08
N ASP A 301 12.09 -9.75 0.85
CA ASP A 301 11.96 -10.37 2.17
C ASP A 301 11.36 -11.79 2.04
N CYS A 302 10.38 -11.97 1.14
CA CYS A 302 9.84 -13.29 0.83
C CYS A 302 10.92 -14.20 0.22
N LEU A 303 11.77 -13.69 -0.68
CA LEU A 303 12.87 -14.46 -1.26
C LEU A 303 13.98 -14.75 -0.24
N LYS A 304 14.27 -13.81 0.66
CA LYS A 304 15.17 -14.02 1.81
C LYS A 304 14.68 -15.21 2.64
N PHE A 305 13.41 -15.19 3.02
CA PHE A 305 12.83 -16.27 3.79
C PHE A 305 12.86 -17.62 3.05
N GLU A 306 12.54 -17.65 1.74
CA GLU A 306 12.62 -18.89 0.95
C GLU A 306 14.04 -19.43 0.84
N PHE A 307 15.04 -18.57 0.67
CA PHE A 307 16.45 -18.94 0.64
C PHE A 307 16.88 -19.55 1.98
N LEU A 308 16.62 -18.85 3.09
CA LEU A 308 16.98 -19.31 4.44
C LEU A 308 16.27 -20.63 4.78
N LYS A 309 15.00 -20.75 4.45
CA LYS A 309 14.24 -21.99 4.61
C LYS A 309 14.88 -23.15 3.84
N ALA A 310 15.23 -22.96 2.58
CA ALA A 310 15.87 -24.00 1.76
C ALA A 310 17.20 -24.43 2.38
N LEU A 311 18.02 -23.48 2.82
CA LEU A 311 19.37 -23.74 3.32
C LEU A 311 19.36 -24.30 4.75
N VAL A 312 18.61 -23.66 5.69
CA VAL A 312 18.68 -23.97 7.13
C VAL A 312 17.73 -25.11 7.51
N ILE A 313 16.50 -25.13 6.97
CA ILE A 313 15.46 -26.09 7.36
C ILE A 313 15.46 -27.32 6.46
N GLU A 314 15.41 -27.11 5.12
CA GLU A 314 15.28 -28.19 4.14
C GLU A 314 16.64 -28.82 3.81
N LYS A 315 17.76 -28.18 4.16
CA LYS A 315 19.14 -28.58 3.82
C LYS A 315 19.33 -28.78 2.30
N ASP A 316 18.58 -28.03 1.49
CA ASP A 316 18.62 -28.07 0.02
C ASP A 316 19.48 -26.91 -0.51
N GLU A 317 20.79 -27.12 -0.52
CA GLU A 317 21.77 -26.14 -1.02
C GLU A 317 21.57 -25.82 -2.51
N VAL A 318 21.10 -26.78 -3.30
CA VAL A 318 20.87 -26.58 -4.73
C VAL A 318 19.74 -25.59 -4.93
N ARG A 319 18.63 -25.77 -4.21
CA ARG A 319 17.49 -24.85 -4.25
C ARG A 319 17.87 -23.47 -3.71
N ALA A 320 18.60 -23.40 -2.60
CA ALA A 320 19.07 -22.14 -2.03
C ALA A 320 19.91 -21.35 -3.05
N SER A 321 20.90 -22.01 -3.66
CA SER A 321 21.74 -21.38 -4.70
C SER A 321 20.93 -20.94 -5.93
N GLN A 322 19.92 -21.68 -6.36
CA GLN A 322 19.02 -21.27 -7.45
C GLN A 322 18.22 -20.01 -7.10
N ILE A 323 17.70 -19.90 -5.86
CA ILE A 323 16.99 -18.70 -5.39
C ILE A 323 17.93 -17.50 -5.44
N LEU A 324 19.15 -17.63 -4.93
CA LEU A 324 20.14 -16.55 -4.89
C LEU A 324 20.57 -16.11 -6.31
N GLN A 325 20.82 -17.04 -7.22
CA GLN A 325 21.13 -16.74 -8.62
C GLN A 325 20.02 -15.98 -9.34
N ASN A 326 18.75 -16.29 -9.03
CA ASN A 326 17.60 -15.64 -9.64
C ASN A 326 17.16 -14.37 -8.90
N PHE A 327 17.66 -14.08 -7.70
CA PHE A 327 17.21 -13.03 -6.81
C PHE A 327 17.11 -11.66 -7.50
N ASN A 328 18.16 -11.21 -8.16
CA ASN A 328 18.18 -9.92 -8.86
C ASN A 328 17.21 -9.85 -10.06
N LYS A 329 16.96 -11.00 -10.72
CA LYS A 329 16.02 -11.10 -11.83
C LYS A 329 14.57 -11.03 -11.31
N GLU A 330 14.27 -11.71 -10.22
CA GLU A 330 12.93 -11.74 -9.62
C GLU A 330 12.57 -10.40 -8.98
N THR A 331 13.52 -9.76 -8.29
CA THR A 331 13.32 -8.46 -7.63
C THR A 331 13.46 -7.26 -8.58
N LYS A 332 13.67 -7.45 -9.89
CA LYS A 332 13.94 -6.35 -10.86
C LYS A 332 12.89 -5.22 -10.84
N ASN A 333 11.66 -5.54 -10.50
CA ASN A 333 10.54 -4.60 -10.44
C ASN A 333 10.25 -4.07 -9.01
N TYR A 334 11.02 -4.51 -8.00
CA TYR A 334 10.85 -3.99 -6.64
C TYR A 334 11.27 -2.52 -6.57
N PRO A 335 10.47 -1.64 -5.94
CA PRO A 335 10.70 -0.18 -6.01
C PRO A 335 11.97 0.27 -5.28
N TYR A 336 12.32 -0.39 -4.17
CA TYR A 336 13.41 0.03 -3.28
C TYR A 336 14.69 -0.75 -3.59
N ARG A 337 15.49 -0.24 -4.53
CA ARG A 337 16.68 -0.93 -5.04
C ARG A 337 17.80 -1.06 -4.01
N HIS A 338 17.89 -0.14 -3.06
CA HIS A 338 18.86 -0.20 -1.98
C HIS A 338 18.56 -1.41 -1.07
N ASP A 339 17.32 -1.63 -0.66
CA ASP A 339 16.92 -2.77 0.16
C ASP A 339 17.22 -4.11 -0.54
N VAL A 340 16.95 -4.19 -1.86
CA VAL A 340 17.30 -5.36 -2.68
C VAL A 340 18.79 -5.67 -2.61
N ALA A 341 19.64 -4.65 -2.72
CA ALA A 341 21.09 -4.82 -2.69
C ALA A 341 21.61 -5.25 -1.32
N LEU A 342 21.04 -4.69 -0.24
CA LEU A 342 21.39 -5.05 1.14
C LEU A 342 21.02 -6.50 1.44
N ILE A 343 19.78 -6.89 1.15
CA ILE A 343 19.30 -8.26 1.39
C ILE A 343 20.13 -9.26 0.56
N TYR A 344 20.38 -8.96 -0.72
CA TYR A 344 21.21 -9.82 -1.55
C TYR A 344 22.60 -10.03 -0.96
N LYS A 345 23.25 -8.96 -0.48
CA LYS A 345 24.56 -9.03 0.16
C LYS A 345 24.49 -9.89 1.44
N GLU A 346 23.52 -9.65 2.31
CA GLU A 346 23.31 -10.43 3.54
C GLU A 346 23.20 -11.94 3.22
N LEU A 347 22.45 -12.32 2.18
CA LEU A 347 22.29 -13.72 1.80
C LEU A 347 23.58 -14.34 1.23
N VAL A 348 24.36 -13.58 0.45
CA VAL A 348 25.66 -14.04 -0.07
C VAL A 348 26.66 -14.25 1.08
N ASP A 349 26.72 -13.30 2.02
CA ASP A 349 27.62 -13.39 3.16
C ASP A 349 27.22 -14.61 4.02
N PHE A 350 25.93 -14.80 4.31
CA PHE A 350 25.43 -15.95 5.06
C PHE A 350 25.69 -17.30 4.34
N GLU A 351 25.48 -17.41 3.01
CA GLU A 351 25.78 -18.65 2.27
C GLU A 351 27.26 -19.03 2.39
N ASN A 352 28.14 -18.03 2.30
CA ASN A 352 29.58 -18.27 2.43
C ASN A 352 29.95 -18.76 3.84
N GLU A 353 29.44 -18.12 4.89
CA GLU A 353 29.68 -18.54 6.27
C GLU A 353 29.12 -19.94 6.53
N TYR A 354 27.91 -20.23 6.09
CA TYR A 354 27.25 -21.52 6.25
C TYR A 354 28.07 -22.66 5.62
N ARG A 355 28.60 -22.47 4.40
CA ARG A 355 29.44 -23.45 3.71
C ARG A 355 30.81 -23.65 4.39
N HIS A 356 31.39 -22.59 4.98
CA HIS A 356 32.65 -22.69 5.69
C HIS A 356 32.52 -23.33 7.07
N ALA A 357 31.37 -23.22 7.70
CA ALA A 357 31.10 -23.86 9.00
C ALA A 357 30.94 -25.39 8.89
N GLY A 358 30.81 -25.94 7.68
CA GLY A 358 30.75 -27.39 7.46
C GLY A 358 29.50 -28.07 8.05
N VAL A 359 28.39 -27.33 8.16
CA VAL A 359 27.11 -27.83 8.70
C VAL A 359 26.29 -28.48 7.60
#